data_464556204bf8755cb8cd35bafd80ae1f
#
_entry.id   464556204bf8755cb8cd35bafd80ae1f
#
_cell.length_a   1.000
_cell.length_b   1.000
_cell.length_c   1.000
_cell.angle_alpha   90.00
_cell.angle_beta   90.00
_cell.angle_gamma   90.00
#
_symmetry.space_group_name_H-M   'P 1'
#
loop_
_entity.id
_entity.type
_entity.pdbx_description
1 polymer ?
#
loop_
_entity_poly.entity_id
_entity_poly.type
_entity_poly.pdbx_seq_one_letter_code
_entity_poly.pdbx_strand_id
1 'polypeptide(L)'
;MLKKSKIIHIGIDDTDSPKGMCTTFLSYEIVKFLEKQKVEMLDYPSLIRFNPNIPWKTRGNGAVRLTIKTANPQKIKNKIMQFVVNYSDTKNGANPGLVFYESESIPPSFQKFSNLALWKLISRKKAKQFVSENKIDSFYLGNGQGLIGAIGAIGYKFSDHTFELLCYRKKSQFGKKRIVSKDSVKKMQSFTFPETFSSYDNKNDRVLITPHGPDPVFYGIRGETAKSVVLASTIVSADEKLDGYMVFKSNQGTADHLKNELEPNDLKPYTSGFFVGKVCSKPITERGGHVFFSIEVKGRKIRC
;
A
#
# COMPACT_ATOMS: atom_id res chain seq x y z
N MET A 1 14.88 18.40 32.85
CA MET A 1 13.87 18.89 31.90
C MET A 1 13.25 17.71 31.16
N LEU A 2 11.96 17.48 31.24
CA LEU A 2 11.24 16.48 30.42
C LEU A 2 11.37 16.90 28.97
N LYS A 3 11.92 16.04 28.12
CA LYS A 3 11.99 16.30 26.67
C LYS A 3 10.57 16.40 26.10
N LYS A 4 10.26 17.51 25.43
CA LYS A 4 8.97 17.71 24.74
C LYS A 4 8.79 16.61 23.69
N SER A 5 7.70 15.87 23.76
CA SER A 5 7.39 14.84 22.75
C SER A 5 7.11 15.49 21.39
N LYS A 6 7.55 14.83 20.34
CA LYS A 6 7.35 15.25 18.93
C LYS A 6 6.50 14.23 18.19
N ILE A 7 5.69 14.74 17.27
CA ILE A 7 4.97 13.90 16.29
C ILE A 7 5.89 13.66 15.10
N ILE A 8 5.97 12.41 14.68
CA ILE A 8 6.77 11.98 13.54
C ILE A 8 5.87 11.16 12.60
N HIS A 9 5.77 11.59 11.35
CA HIS A 9 5.21 10.82 10.27
C HIS A 9 6.34 10.07 9.56
N ILE A 10 6.18 8.77 9.40
CA ILE A 10 7.19 7.87 8.86
C ILE A 10 6.62 7.21 7.62
N GLY A 11 7.21 7.46 6.47
CA GLY A 11 6.85 6.82 5.20
C GLY A 11 7.86 5.74 4.84
N ILE A 12 7.39 4.57 4.40
CA ILE A 12 8.24 3.42 4.05
C ILE A 12 7.69 2.80 2.76
N ASP A 13 8.59 2.51 1.79
CA ASP A 13 8.21 1.82 0.56
C ASP A 13 9.38 1.04 -0.05
N ASP A 14 9.06 0.13 -0.99
CA ASP A 14 9.97 -0.64 -1.86
C ASP A 14 11.02 -1.46 -1.09
N THR A 15 10.58 -2.13 -0.01
CA THR A 15 11.45 -2.97 0.83
C THR A 15 11.45 -4.44 0.42
N ASP A 16 10.62 -4.82 -0.55
CA ASP A 16 10.40 -6.17 -1.03
C ASP A 16 10.89 -6.37 -2.47
N SER A 17 11.05 -7.62 -2.84
CA SER A 17 11.38 -8.05 -4.20
C SER A 17 10.42 -9.15 -4.66
N PRO A 18 10.45 -9.56 -5.94
CA PRO A 18 9.73 -10.74 -6.40
C PRO A 18 10.11 -12.04 -5.67
N LYS A 19 11.28 -12.08 -5.02
CA LYS A 19 11.78 -13.25 -4.29
C LYS A 19 11.36 -13.29 -2.82
N GLY A 20 10.88 -12.20 -2.26
CA GLY A 20 10.45 -12.21 -0.87
C GLY A 20 10.32 -10.84 -0.22
N MET A 21 10.15 -10.87 1.08
CA MET A 21 9.91 -9.76 1.98
C MET A 21 8.62 -8.99 1.67
N CYS A 22 8.31 -7.96 2.45
CA CYS A 22 7.12 -7.16 2.29
C CYS A 22 7.21 -5.89 3.14
N THR A 23 6.88 -4.74 2.56
CA THR A 23 6.88 -3.46 3.29
C THR A 23 5.91 -3.47 4.48
N THR A 24 4.77 -4.17 4.36
CA THR A 24 3.82 -4.28 5.48
C THR A 24 4.35 -5.18 6.60
N PHE A 25 5.13 -6.23 6.29
CA PHE A 25 5.78 -7.07 7.30
C PHE A 25 6.89 -6.31 8.03
N LEU A 26 7.73 -5.58 7.31
CA LEU A 26 8.71 -4.68 7.93
C LEU A 26 8.01 -3.71 8.90
N SER A 27 6.90 -3.11 8.47
CA SER A 27 6.13 -2.17 9.30
C SER A 27 5.53 -2.86 10.53
N TYR A 28 5.09 -4.09 10.42
CA TYR A 28 4.65 -4.92 11.55
C TYR A 28 5.78 -5.14 12.58
N GLU A 29 6.98 -5.46 12.14
CA GLU A 29 8.14 -5.60 13.03
C GLU A 29 8.54 -4.26 13.70
N ILE A 30 8.42 -3.14 12.96
CA ILE A 30 8.62 -1.79 13.51
C ILE A 30 7.56 -1.49 14.58
N VAL A 31 6.29 -1.75 14.33
CA VAL A 31 5.20 -1.51 15.30
C VAL A 31 5.41 -2.34 16.56
N LYS A 32 5.75 -3.62 16.45
CA LYS A 32 6.11 -4.46 17.62
C LYS A 32 7.25 -3.86 18.45
N PHE A 33 8.25 -3.30 17.79
CA PHE A 33 9.34 -2.59 18.48
C PHE A 33 8.83 -1.32 19.17
N LEU A 34 8.02 -0.49 18.49
CA LEU A 34 7.49 0.75 19.04
C LEU A 34 6.62 0.49 20.28
N GLU A 35 5.78 -0.53 20.24
CA GLU A 35 4.96 -0.98 21.38
C GLU A 35 5.83 -1.39 22.59
N LYS A 36 6.89 -2.17 22.37
CA LYS A 36 7.86 -2.54 23.42
C LYS A 36 8.57 -1.31 24.02
N GLN A 37 8.78 -0.26 23.23
CA GLN A 37 9.34 1.01 23.70
C GLN A 37 8.28 1.94 24.29
N LYS A 38 7.01 1.53 24.37
CA LYS A 38 5.88 2.34 24.84
C LYS A 38 5.76 3.67 24.07
N VAL A 39 6.05 3.65 22.76
CA VAL A 39 5.85 4.79 21.87
C VAL A 39 4.38 4.86 21.48
N GLU A 40 3.79 6.04 21.58
CA GLU A 40 2.39 6.29 21.27
C GLU A 40 2.17 6.27 19.74
N MET A 41 1.31 5.36 19.26
CA MET A 41 0.79 5.37 17.90
C MET A 41 -0.42 6.29 17.85
N LEU A 42 -0.44 7.30 16.96
CA LEU A 42 -1.52 8.28 16.90
C LEU A 42 -2.68 7.88 15.97
N ASP A 43 -2.49 6.90 15.11
CA ASP A 43 -3.51 6.34 14.20
C ASP A 43 -3.12 4.89 13.86
N TYR A 44 -4.03 4.18 13.23
CA TYR A 44 -3.70 2.91 12.59
C TYR A 44 -2.54 3.10 11.60
N PRO A 45 -1.62 2.11 11.47
CA PRO A 45 -0.72 2.06 10.33
C PRO A 45 -1.53 2.23 9.04
N SER A 46 -1.07 3.12 8.15
CA SER A 46 -1.78 3.38 6.90
C SER A 46 -1.09 2.65 5.75
N LEU A 47 -1.84 1.88 4.97
CA LEU A 47 -1.38 1.22 3.75
C LEU A 47 -1.99 1.94 2.55
N ILE A 48 -1.20 2.76 1.88
CA ILE A 48 -1.64 3.58 0.76
C ILE A 48 -1.32 2.86 -0.55
N ARG A 49 -2.36 2.56 -1.32
CA ARG A 49 -2.26 2.00 -2.66
C ARG A 49 -2.13 3.12 -3.67
N PHE A 50 -1.02 3.15 -4.39
CA PHE A 50 -0.74 4.10 -5.46
C PHE A 50 -1.11 3.56 -6.83
N ASN A 51 -0.70 4.27 -7.89
CA ASN A 51 -1.00 3.93 -9.27
C ASN A 51 -0.70 2.45 -9.58
N PRO A 52 -1.73 1.64 -9.91
CA PRO A 52 -1.55 0.21 -10.17
C PRO A 52 -0.84 -0.09 -11.48
N ASN A 53 -0.69 0.89 -12.37
CA ASN A 53 -0.09 0.72 -13.69
C ASN A 53 1.44 0.87 -13.69
N ILE A 54 2.06 1.20 -12.55
CA ILE A 54 3.51 1.32 -12.47
C ILE A 54 4.18 -0.04 -12.71
N PRO A 55 5.04 -0.19 -13.74
CA PRO A 55 5.58 -1.50 -14.13
C PRO A 55 6.64 -2.06 -13.18
N TRP A 56 7.28 -1.19 -12.39
CA TRP A 56 8.33 -1.57 -11.43
C TRP A 56 7.79 -2.01 -10.06
N LYS A 57 6.48 -1.96 -9.86
CA LYS A 57 5.90 -2.42 -8.60
C LYS A 57 6.13 -3.92 -8.42
N THR A 58 6.42 -4.34 -7.22
CA THR A 58 6.61 -5.76 -6.89
C THR A 58 5.27 -6.49 -6.79
N ARG A 59 4.26 -5.84 -6.23
CA ARG A 59 2.90 -6.39 -6.00
C ARG A 59 1.83 -5.30 -6.23
N GLY A 60 1.12 -4.89 -5.18
CA GLY A 60 -0.01 -3.98 -5.26
C GLY A 60 0.34 -2.49 -5.21
N ASN A 61 1.59 -2.10 -5.44
CA ASN A 61 2.08 -0.72 -5.38
C ASN A 61 1.60 0.02 -4.12
N GLY A 62 1.96 -0.49 -2.94
CA GLY A 62 1.51 0.04 -1.65
C GLY A 62 2.66 0.46 -0.77
N ALA A 63 2.61 1.69 -0.27
CA ALA A 63 3.53 2.22 0.73
C ALA A 63 2.86 2.32 2.11
N VAL A 64 3.65 2.33 3.17
CA VAL A 64 3.15 2.41 4.55
C VAL A 64 3.50 3.75 5.18
N ARG A 65 2.52 4.31 5.92
CA ARG A 65 2.74 5.42 6.83
C ARG A 65 2.47 4.98 8.26
N LEU A 66 3.40 5.33 9.17
CA LEU A 66 3.21 5.27 10.62
C LEU A 66 3.23 6.70 11.17
N THR A 67 2.34 7.02 12.09
CA THR A 67 2.31 8.32 12.78
C THR A 67 2.45 8.08 14.27
N ILE A 68 3.52 8.59 14.86
CA ILE A 68 3.91 8.33 16.26
C ILE A 68 4.18 9.60 17.02
N LYS A 69 4.10 9.51 18.36
CA LYS A 69 4.54 10.56 19.27
C LYS A 69 5.61 10.04 20.21
N THR A 70 6.75 10.72 20.29
CA THR A 70 7.89 10.25 21.08
C THR A 70 8.73 11.40 21.65
N ALA A 71 9.29 11.20 22.84
CA ALA A 71 10.26 12.11 23.45
C ALA A 71 11.71 11.87 22.95
N ASN A 72 11.95 10.77 22.22
CA ASN A 72 13.27 10.37 21.76
C ASN A 72 13.34 10.14 20.24
N PRO A 73 13.05 11.17 19.41
CA PRO A 73 12.91 11.03 17.95
C PRO A 73 14.14 10.41 17.31
N GLN A 74 15.35 10.86 17.65
CA GLN A 74 16.58 10.38 17.00
C GLN A 74 16.85 8.89 17.29
N LYS A 75 16.61 8.43 18.53
CA LYS A 75 16.75 7.01 18.89
C LYS A 75 15.78 6.14 18.06
N ILE A 76 14.53 6.60 17.92
CA ILE A 76 13.50 5.88 17.16
C ILE A 76 13.85 5.84 15.67
N LYS A 77 14.22 6.98 15.07
CA LYS A 77 14.64 7.06 13.65
C LYS A 77 15.81 6.13 13.35
N ASN A 78 16.87 6.17 14.16
CA ASN A 78 18.04 5.30 13.97
C ASN A 78 17.66 3.81 14.03
N LYS A 79 16.73 3.45 14.92
CA LYS A 79 16.30 2.05 15.03
C LYS A 79 15.45 1.63 13.83
N ILE A 80 14.56 2.51 13.35
CA ILE A 80 13.77 2.24 12.15
C ILE A 80 14.66 2.11 10.90
N MET A 81 15.70 2.95 10.75
CA MET A 81 16.70 2.77 9.69
C MET A 81 17.35 1.39 9.74
N GLN A 82 17.74 0.91 10.94
CA GLN A 82 18.27 -0.45 11.10
C GLN A 82 17.27 -1.53 10.67
N PHE A 83 15.98 -1.38 10.98
CA PHE A 83 14.94 -2.30 10.48
C PHE A 83 14.90 -2.30 8.96
N VAL A 84 14.92 -1.14 8.31
CA VAL A 84 14.91 -1.04 6.83
C VAL A 84 16.14 -1.74 6.26
N VAL A 85 17.34 -1.53 6.80
CA VAL A 85 18.57 -2.21 6.36
C VAL A 85 18.45 -3.73 6.51
N ASN A 86 17.94 -4.22 7.64
CA ASN A 86 17.94 -5.64 7.98
C ASN A 86 16.81 -6.44 7.29
N TYR A 87 15.69 -5.78 6.97
CA TYR A 87 14.49 -6.45 6.47
C TYR A 87 14.16 -6.13 5.00
N SER A 88 14.96 -5.28 4.33
CA SER A 88 14.77 -5.04 2.90
C SER A 88 15.54 -6.04 2.05
N ASP A 89 14.89 -6.54 1.02
CA ASP A 89 15.48 -7.54 0.11
C ASP A 89 16.31 -6.89 -1.02
N THR A 90 17.27 -6.06 -0.62
CA THR A 90 18.12 -5.29 -1.54
C THR A 90 18.96 -6.17 -2.45
N LYS A 91 19.36 -7.36 -1.98
CA LYS A 91 20.12 -8.35 -2.76
C LYS A 91 19.35 -8.86 -3.98
N ASN A 92 18.02 -8.80 -3.93
CA ASN A 92 17.14 -9.25 -5.00
C ASN A 92 16.41 -8.09 -5.71
N GLY A 93 16.89 -6.84 -5.52
CA GLY A 93 16.45 -5.69 -6.30
C GLY A 93 15.51 -4.72 -5.61
N ALA A 94 15.20 -4.89 -4.32
CA ALA A 94 14.47 -3.87 -3.56
C ALA A 94 15.29 -2.57 -3.46
N ASN A 95 14.62 -1.43 -3.55
CA ASN A 95 15.23 -0.10 -3.47
C ASN A 95 14.51 0.75 -2.42
N PRO A 96 14.61 0.36 -1.14
CA PRO A 96 13.81 0.95 -0.07
C PRO A 96 14.00 2.45 0.06
N GLY A 97 12.90 3.12 0.35
CA GLY A 97 12.85 4.51 0.75
C GLY A 97 12.17 4.67 2.10
N LEU A 98 12.78 5.49 2.94
CA LEU A 98 12.33 5.83 4.28
C LEU A 98 12.36 7.35 4.43
N VAL A 99 11.25 7.93 4.89
CA VAL A 99 11.10 9.36 5.07
C VAL A 99 10.56 9.63 6.46
N PHE A 100 11.15 10.61 7.15
CA PHE A 100 10.69 11.11 8.43
C PHE A 100 10.27 12.57 8.30
N TYR A 101 9.09 12.89 8.78
CA TYR A 101 8.61 14.26 8.83
C TYR A 101 8.10 14.61 10.24
N GLU A 102 8.81 15.50 10.93
CA GLU A 102 8.49 15.94 12.29
C GLU A 102 7.59 17.16 12.22
N SER A 103 6.29 16.99 12.41
CA SER A 103 5.31 18.09 12.44
C SER A 103 3.97 17.61 12.99
N GLU A 104 3.17 18.54 13.50
CA GLU A 104 1.77 18.29 13.87
C GLU A 104 0.84 18.25 12.65
N SER A 105 1.25 18.83 11.52
CA SER A 105 0.47 18.87 10.28
C SER A 105 1.31 18.57 9.05
N ILE A 106 0.69 18.01 8.03
CA ILE A 106 1.34 17.69 6.75
C ILE A 106 1.12 18.85 5.77
N PRO A 107 2.20 19.42 5.19
CA PRO A 107 2.09 20.54 4.26
C PRO A 107 1.35 20.18 2.97
N PRO A 108 0.68 21.16 2.32
CA PRO A 108 0.02 20.95 1.03
C PRO A 108 0.94 20.43 -0.09
N SER A 109 2.24 20.71 -0.01
CA SER A 109 3.24 20.17 -0.97
C SER A 109 3.29 18.64 -0.97
N PHE A 110 3.26 18.02 0.21
CA PHE A 110 3.18 16.55 0.34
C PHE A 110 1.87 16.00 -0.22
N GLN A 111 0.74 16.67 0.03
CA GLN A 111 -0.56 16.24 -0.49
C GLN A 111 -0.58 16.30 -2.02
N LYS A 112 -0.03 17.37 -2.61
CA LYS A 112 0.11 17.50 -4.07
C LYS A 112 0.99 16.39 -4.66
N PHE A 113 2.10 16.06 -3.99
CA PHE A 113 2.98 14.95 -4.40
C PHE A 113 2.24 13.61 -4.33
N SER A 114 1.55 13.34 -3.23
CA SER A 114 0.77 12.12 -3.02
C SER A 114 -0.32 11.97 -4.09
N ASN A 115 -1.10 13.02 -4.34
CA ASN A 115 -2.14 13.02 -5.35
C ASN A 115 -1.60 12.69 -6.74
N LEU A 116 -0.42 13.20 -7.10
CA LEU A 116 0.22 12.84 -8.37
C LEU A 116 0.62 11.36 -8.41
N ALA A 117 1.12 10.81 -7.30
CA ALA A 117 1.53 9.41 -7.22
C ALA A 117 0.37 8.42 -7.37
N LEU A 118 -0.87 8.84 -7.09
CA LEU A 118 -2.06 8.01 -7.28
C LEU A 118 -2.34 7.67 -8.75
N TRP A 119 -1.95 8.51 -9.69
CA TRP A 119 -2.40 8.37 -11.08
C TRP A 119 -1.35 8.65 -12.15
N LYS A 120 -0.18 9.23 -11.80
CA LYS A 120 0.94 9.51 -12.73
C LYS A 120 2.21 8.78 -12.31
N LEU A 121 3.06 8.56 -13.29
CA LEU A 121 4.42 8.14 -13.04
C LEU A 121 5.25 9.31 -12.50
N ILE A 122 5.86 9.14 -11.32
CA ILE A 122 6.78 10.10 -10.73
C ILE A 122 8.22 9.58 -10.90
N SER A 123 9.11 10.44 -11.37
CA SER A 123 10.53 10.07 -11.51
C SER A 123 11.26 10.12 -10.16
N ARG A 124 12.26 9.25 -10.00
CA ARG A 124 13.18 9.26 -8.85
C ARG A 124 13.86 10.63 -8.65
N LYS A 125 14.20 11.29 -9.76
CA LYS A 125 14.77 12.65 -9.73
C LYS A 125 13.85 13.63 -9.04
N LYS A 126 12.54 13.60 -9.38
CA LYS A 126 11.52 14.46 -8.74
C LYS A 126 11.36 14.15 -7.26
N ALA A 127 11.40 12.88 -6.84
CA ALA A 127 11.32 12.51 -5.43
C ALA A 127 12.55 13.00 -4.64
N LYS A 128 13.77 12.81 -5.16
CA LYS A 128 15.01 13.30 -4.54
C LYS A 128 15.05 14.83 -4.47
N GLN A 129 14.60 15.50 -5.51
CA GLN A 129 14.47 16.97 -5.53
C GLN A 129 13.48 17.44 -4.45
N PHE A 130 12.31 16.80 -4.34
CA PHE A 130 11.31 17.12 -3.30
C PHE A 130 11.89 17.00 -1.89
N VAL A 131 12.63 15.93 -1.61
CA VAL A 131 13.31 15.72 -0.34
C VAL A 131 14.29 16.85 -0.03
N SER A 132 15.14 17.21 -1.01
CA SER A 132 16.15 18.27 -0.88
C SER A 132 15.52 19.66 -0.66
N GLU A 133 14.55 20.04 -1.48
CA GLU A 133 13.90 21.36 -1.43
C GLU A 133 13.11 21.56 -0.13
N ASN A 134 12.50 20.51 0.40
CA ASN A 134 11.74 20.58 1.65
C ASN A 134 12.58 20.20 2.88
N LYS A 135 13.90 19.99 2.76
CA LYS A 135 14.83 19.61 3.83
C LYS A 135 14.32 18.43 4.67
N ILE A 136 13.80 17.40 4.01
CA ILE A 136 13.16 16.26 4.64
C ILE A 136 14.24 15.26 5.08
N ASP A 137 14.14 14.78 6.32
CA ASP A 137 14.98 13.70 6.83
C ASP A 137 14.59 12.39 6.15
N SER A 138 15.51 11.80 5.41
CA SER A 138 15.26 10.61 4.61
C SER A 138 16.47 9.69 4.53
N PHE A 139 16.17 8.41 4.31
CA PHE A 139 17.16 7.36 4.10
C PHE A 139 16.69 6.46 2.94
N TYR A 140 17.60 6.00 2.13
CA TYR A 140 17.29 5.03 1.07
C TYR A 140 18.48 4.14 0.75
N LEU A 141 18.19 2.97 0.17
CA LEU A 141 19.20 2.07 -0.39
C LEU A 141 18.97 1.90 -1.90
N GLY A 142 19.96 1.41 -2.59
CA GLY A 142 19.91 1.22 -4.04
C GLY A 142 19.68 2.54 -4.77
N ASN A 143 18.74 2.56 -5.70
CA ASN A 143 18.46 3.74 -6.53
C ASN A 143 17.51 4.76 -5.87
N GLY A 144 16.91 4.42 -4.70
CA GLY A 144 16.02 5.30 -3.96
C GLY A 144 14.59 5.39 -4.54
N GLN A 145 14.13 4.40 -5.29
CA GLN A 145 12.78 4.38 -5.87
C GLN A 145 11.69 4.45 -4.79
N GLY A 146 11.87 3.77 -3.67
CA GLY A 146 10.94 3.77 -2.55
C GLY A 146 10.70 5.15 -1.91
N LEU A 147 11.56 6.15 -2.17
CA LEU A 147 11.28 7.52 -1.73
C LEU A 147 9.97 8.07 -2.30
N ILE A 148 9.56 7.62 -3.50
CA ILE A 148 8.33 8.06 -4.15
C ILE A 148 7.11 7.69 -3.31
N GLY A 149 6.97 6.40 -2.98
CA GLY A 149 5.85 5.94 -2.17
C GLY A 149 5.95 6.38 -0.71
N ALA A 150 7.17 6.47 -0.14
CA ALA A 150 7.37 6.94 1.23
C ALA A 150 6.92 8.41 1.42
N ILE A 151 7.27 9.32 0.49
CA ILE A 151 6.78 10.70 0.48
C ILE A 151 5.26 10.72 0.27
N GLY A 152 4.80 9.96 -0.74
CA GLY A 152 3.39 9.85 -1.08
C GLY A 152 2.54 9.38 0.10
N ALA A 153 3.00 8.38 0.84
CA ALA A 153 2.29 7.84 1.99
C ALA A 153 2.13 8.87 3.12
N ILE A 154 3.15 9.70 3.38
CA ILE A 154 3.05 10.80 4.35
C ILE A 154 2.02 11.82 3.88
N GLY A 155 2.04 12.19 2.60
CA GLY A 155 1.16 13.22 2.03
C GLY A 155 -0.28 12.77 1.79
N TYR A 156 -0.56 11.47 1.85
CA TYR A 156 -1.89 10.97 1.55
C TYR A 156 -2.92 11.38 2.61
N LYS A 157 -4.01 11.98 2.15
CA LYS A 157 -5.16 12.34 2.99
C LYS A 157 -6.34 11.46 2.63
N PHE A 158 -6.82 10.68 3.59
CA PHE A 158 -8.01 9.86 3.40
C PHE A 158 -9.25 10.75 3.29
N SER A 159 -9.93 10.75 2.14
CA SER A 159 -11.29 11.25 1.98
C SER A 159 -12.31 10.14 2.21
N ASP A 160 -11.90 8.92 1.90
CA ASP A 160 -12.60 7.67 2.11
C ASP A 160 -11.56 6.59 2.46
N HIS A 161 -11.96 5.54 3.17
CA HIS A 161 -11.02 4.50 3.60
C HIS A 161 -11.73 3.18 3.91
N THR A 162 -10.96 2.13 3.80
CA THR A 162 -11.27 0.78 4.24
C THR A 162 -10.21 0.31 5.22
N PHE A 163 -10.31 -0.94 5.67
CA PHE A 163 -9.30 -1.58 6.51
C PHE A 163 -8.81 -2.86 5.86
N GLU A 164 -7.50 -3.10 5.98
CA GLU A 164 -6.86 -4.36 5.58
C GLU A 164 -6.20 -5.00 6.80
N LEU A 165 -6.67 -6.18 7.21
CA LEU A 165 -5.97 -7.00 8.20
C LEU A 165 -5.03 -7.95 7.46
N LEU A 166 -3.74 -7.89 7.78
CA LEU A 166 -2.73 -8.77 7.21
C LEU A 166 -2.18 -9.68 8.30
N CYS A 167 -2.30 -10.99 8.10
CA CYS A 167 -1.70 -12.01 8.97
C CYS A 167 -0.31 -12.39 8.49
N TYR A 168 0.63 -12.51 9.41
CA TYR A 168 2.03 -12.78 9.10
C TYR A 168 2.44 -14.17 9.57
N ARG A 169 3.26 -14.79 8.72
CA ARG A 169 3.87 -16.10 8.97
C ARG A 169 5.07 -15.97 9.91
N LYS A 170 5.37 -17.03 10.62
CA LYS A 170 6.68 -17.17 11.27
C LYS A 170 7.79 -17.24 10.20
N LYS A 171 8.97 -16.69 10.48
CA LYS A 171 10.11 -16.70 9.55
C LYS A 171 10.47 -18.08 9.01
N SER A 172 10.29 -19.14 9.83
CA SER A 172 10.52 -20.53 9.43
C SER A 172 9.57 -21.05 8.34
N GLN A 173 8.50 -20.31 8.05
CA GLN A 173 7.48 -20.66 7.03
C GLN A 173 7.58 -19.81 5.76
N PHE A 174 8.49 -18.84 5.71
CA PHE A 174 8.64 -18.00 4.52
C PHE A 174 8.99 -18.84 3.28
N GLY A 175 8.37 -18.51 2.15
CA GLY A 175 8.54 -19.21 0.87
C GLY A 175 7.81 -20.55 0.75
N LYS A 176 7.28 -21.12 1.85
CA LYS A 176 6.53 -22.39 1.79
C LYS A 176 5.10 -22.17 1.27
N LYS A 177 4.47 -23.25 0.78
CA LYS A 177 3.07 -23.24 0.37
C LYS A 177 2.17 -22.79 1.54
N ARG A 178 1.12 -22.02 1.25
CA ARG A 178 0.07 -21.63 2.19
C ARG A 178 -1.15 -22.50 1.97
N ILE A 179 -1.75 -22.96 3.04
CA ILE A 179 -3.02 -23.71 2.99
C ILE A 179 -3.99 -23.01 3.94
N VAL A 180 -5.01 -22.38 3.35
CA VAL A 180 -6.14 -21.80 4.06
C VAL A 180 -7.36 -22.65 3.73
N SER A 181 -8.13 -23.03 4.76
CA SER A 181 -9.35 -23.81 4.56
C SER A 181 -10.35 -23.00 3.74
N LYS A 182 -10.68 -23.53 2.54
CA LYS A 182 -11.65 -22.94 1.62
C LYS A 182 -13.02 -22.79 2.28
N ASP A 183 -13.45 -23.79 3.05
CA ASP A 183 -14.74 -23.79 3.73
C ASP A 183 -14.76 -22.73 4.84
N SER A 184 -13.64 -22.52 5.54
CA SER A 184 -13.56 -21.44 6.53
C SER A 184 -13.67 -20.06 5.90
N VAL A 185 -13.11 -19.85 4.70
CA VAL A 185 -13.22 -18.58 3.96
C VAL A 185 -14.64 -18.36 3.46
N LYS A 186 -15.31 -19.40 2.93
CA LYS A 186 -16.73 -19.34 2.55
C LYS A 186 -17.60 -18.99 3.75
N LYS A 187 -17.39 -19.68 4.88
CA LYS A 187 -18.09 -19.40 6.13
C LYS A 187 -17.84 -17.97 6.58
N MET A 188 -16.59 -17.52 6.60
CA MET A 188 -16.25 -16.15 6.97
C MET A 188 -16.99 -15.14 6.06
N GLN A 189 -16.95 -15.32 4.74
CA GLN A 189 -17.65 -14.43 3.82
C GLN A 189 -19.17 -14.41 4.07
N SER A 190 -19.80 -15.54 4.30
CA SER A 190 -21.25 -15.61 4.56
C SER A 190 -21.66 -14.87 5.86
N PHE A 191 -20.77 -14.83 6.86
CA PHE A 191 -21.03 -14.15 8.14
C PHE A 191 -20.69 -12.67 8.14
N THR A 192 -19.76 -12.24 7.30
CA THR A 192 -19.19 -10.90 7.39
C THR A 192 -19.45 -10.01 6.17
N PHE A 193 -20.02 -10.55 5.06
CA PHE A 193 -20.45 -9.73 3.93
C PHE A 193 -21.73 -8.94 4.29
N PRO A 194 -21.85 -7.66 3.91
CA PRO A 194 -20.94 -6.86 3.07
C PRO A 194 -19.79 -6.17 3.83
N GLU A 195 -19.72 -6.25 5.14
CA GLU A 195 -18.70 -5.59 5.97
C GLU A 195 -17.26 -6.02 5.64
N THR A 196 -17.07 -7.24 5.13
CA THR A 196 -15.83 -7.67 4.48
C THR A 196 -16.11 -8.03 3.03
N PHE A 197 -15.13 -7.80 2.15
CA PHE A 197 -15.31 -7.94 0.72
C PHE A 197 -14.09 -8.54 0.02
N SER A 198 -14.28 -9.01 -1.24
CA SER A 198 -13.23 -9.61 -2.07
C SER A 198 -12.48 -10.76 -1.40
N SER A 199 -13.18 -11.59 -0.62
CA SER A 199 -12.56 -12.71 0.12
C SER A 199 -12.62 -14.02 -0.65
N TYR A 200 -13.68 -14.23 -1.42
CA TYR A 200 -13.93 -15.45 -2.18
C TYR A 200 -14.59 -15.15 -3.52
N ASP A 201 -14.11 -15.79 -4.58
CA ASP A 201 -14.71 -15.73 -5.92
C ASP A 201 -15.64 -16.93 -6.09
N ASN A 202 -16.95 -16.68 -5.96
CA ASN A 202 -17.98 -17.72 -6.10
C ASN A 202 -18.07 -18.29 -7.53
N LYS A 203 -17.76 -17.47 -8.55
CA LYS A 203 -17.84 -17.90 -9.96
C LYS A 203 -16.75 -18.89 -10.31
N ASN A 204 -15.53 -18.67 -9.83
CA ASN A 204 -14.38 -19.51 -10.11
C ASN A 204 -14.00 -20.42 -8.93
N ASP A 205 -14.83 -20.47 -7.90
CA ASP A 205 -14.66 -21.30 -6.70
C ASP A 205 -13.25 -21.15 -6.07
N ARG A 206 -12.79 -19.87 -5.90
CA ARG A 206 -11.41 -19.53 -5.55
C ARG A 206 -11.29 -18.62 -4.33
N VAL A 207 -10.39 -18.97 -3.40
CA VAL A 207 -9.96 -18.11 -2.30
C VAL A 207 -9.14 -16.94 -2.83
N LEU A 208 -9.48 -15.70 -2.41
CA LEU A 208 -8.84 -14.46 -2.86
C LEU A 208 -7.95 -13.82 -1.79
N ILE A 209 -8.05 -14.26 -0.53
CA ILE A 209 -7.33 -13.63 0.60
C ILE A 209 -5.85 -14.02 0.68
N THR A 210 -5.41 -15.07 -0.03
CA THR A 210 -4.02 -15.54 0.01
C THR A 210 -3.17 -14.91 -1.09
N PRO A 211 -2.00 -14.32 -0.78
CA PRO A 211 -1.09 -13.85 -1.80
C PRO A 211 -0.42 -14.99 -2.57
N HIS A 212 -0.04 -14.73 -3.82
CA HIS A 212 0.60 -15.73 -4.70
C HIS A 212 2.13 -15.78 -4.57
N GLY A 213 2.74 -14.70 -4.08
CA GLY A 213 4.20 -14.59 -3.96
C GLY A 213 4.78 -15.20 -2.68
N PRO A 214 6.12 -15.29 -2.57
CA PRO A 214 6.81 -15.86 -1.41
C PRO A 214 6.92 -14.88 -0.22
N ASP A 215 6.04 -13.90 -0.14
CA ASP A 215 6.07 -12.87 0.90
C ASP A 215 5.66 -13.41 2.30
N PRO A 216 5.98 -12.68 3.38
CA PRO A 216 5.67 -13.06 4.75
C PRO A 216 4.18 -13.03 5.10
N VAL A 217 3.32 -12.46 4.26
CA VAL A 217 1.87 -12.41 4.50
C VAL A 217 1.28 -13.79 4.27
N PHE A 218 0.52 -14.31 5.22
CA PHE A 218 -0.20 -15.57 5.09
C PHE A 218 -1.53 -15.38 4.36
N TYR A 219 -2.36 -14.46 4.86
CA TYR A 219 -3.56 -13.97 4.18
C TYR A 219 -3.83 -12.50 4.55
N GLY A 220 -4.70 -11.85 3.75
CA GLY A 220 -5.18 -10.50 4.01
C GLY A 220 -6.68 -10.40 3.82
N ILE A 221 -7.39 -9.77 4.78
CA ILE A 221 -8.83 -9.55 4.76
C ILE A 221 -9.10 -8.06 4.62
N ARG A 222 -10.03 -7.69 3.75
CA ARG A 222 -10.46 -6.31 3.52
C ARG A 222 -11.87 -6.11 4.03
N GLY A 223 -12.14 -4.94 4.60
CA GLY A 223 -13.46 -4.60 5.10
C GLY A 223 -13.62 -3.12 5.40
N GLU A 224 -14.86 -2.74 5.69
CA GLU A 224 -15.27 -1.35 5.96
C GLU A 224 -14.77 -0.84 7.31
N THR A 225 -14.60 -1.72 8.29
CA THR A 225 -14.18 -1.35 9.64
C THR A 225 -13.03 -2.23 10.15
N ALA A 226 -12.22 -1.69 11.06
CA ALA A 226 -11.19 -2.47 11.75
C ALA A 226 -11.80 -3.65 12.53
N LYS A 227 -12.98 -3.46 13.11
CA LYS A 227 -13.70 -4.48 13.86
C LYS A 227 -14.14 -5.65 12.96
N SER A 228 -14.67 -5.36 11.77
CA SER A 228 -15.14 -6.39 10.84
C SER A 228 -14.02 -7.28 10.33
N VAL A 229 -12.84 -6.70 9.99
CA VAL A 229 -11.70 -7.49 9.52
C VAL A 229 -11.08 -8.34 10.63
N VAL A 230 -11.08 -7.86 11.88
CA VAL A 230 -10.64 -8.65 13.04
C VAL A 230 -11.61 -9.80 13.31
N LEU A 231 -12.92 -9.53 13.33
CA LEU A 231 -13.93 -10.58 13.48
C LEU A 231 -13.80 -11.65 12.39
N ALA A 232 -13.69 -11.24 11.14
CA ALA A 232 -13.51 -12.15 10.00
C ALA A 232 -12.26 -13.04 10.16
N SER A 233 -11.17 -12.49 10.67
CA SER A 233 -9.93 -13.25 10.87
C SER A 233 -10.06 -14.38 11.88
N THR A 234 -10.99 -14.29 12.85
CA THR A 234 -11.25 -15.36 13.84
C THR A 234 -11.96 -16.58 13.25
N ILE A 235 -12.58 -16.43 12.08
CA ILE A 235 -13.32 -17.51 11.40
C ILE A 235 -12.40 -18.27 10.42
N VAL A 236 -11.37 -17.61 9.89
CA VAL A 236 -10.45 -18.22 8.93
C VAL A 236 -9.54 -19.23 9.60
N SER A 237 -9.52 -20.45 9.08
CA SER A 237 -8.65 -21.53 9.57
C SER A 237 -7.38 -21.62 8.71
N ALA A 238 -6.23 -21.62 9.37
CA ALA A 238 -4.89 -21.72 8.79
C ALA A 238 -4.24 -23.06 9.19
N ASP A 239 -3.42 -23.62 8.31
CA ASP A 239 -2.67 -24.87 8.54
C ASP A 239 -1.37 -24.67 9.35
N GLU A 240 -1.03 -23.41 9.64
CA GLU A 240 0.19 -23.06 10.37
C GLU A 240 -0.08 -22.08 11.53
N LYS A 241 0.79 -22.12 12.54
CA LYS A 241 0.77 -21.13 13.63
C LYS A 241 1.37 -19.80 13.13
N LEU A 242 0.53 -18.79 13.05
CA LEU A 242 0.92 -17.43 12.61
C LEU A 242 1.81 -16.72 13.66
N ASP A 243 2.61 -15.75 13.21
CA ASP A 243 3.37 -14.85 14.10
C ASP A 243 2.46 -13.82 14.76
N GLY A 244 1.53 -13.26 13.98
CA GLY A 244 0.54 -12.30 14.41
C GLY A 244 -0.15 -11.63 13.23
N TYR A 245 -0.83 -10.53 13.51
CA TYR A 245 -1.49 -9.72 12.48
C TYR A 245 -1.34 -8.23 12.75
N MET A 246 -1.61 -7.43 11.73
CA MET A 246 -1.72 -5.98 11.84
C MET A 246 -2.90 -5.47 11.01
N VAL A 247 -3.65 -4.53 11.57
CA VAL A 247 -4.73 -3.84 10.88
C VAL A 247 -4.20 -2.53 10.32
N PHE A 248 -4.41 -2.32 9.03
CA PHE A 248 -4.07 -1.09 8.32
C PHE A 248 -5.33 -0.32 7.94
N LYS A 249 -5.31 0.99 8.10
CA LYS A 249 -6.20 1.88 7.39
C LYS A 249 -5.73 2.02 5.95
N SER A 250 -6.61 1.84 4.97
CA SER A 250 -6.22 1.73 3.56
C SER A 250 -7.17 2.49 2.63
N ASN A 251 -6.69 2.87 1.46
CA ASN A 251 -7.52 3.33 0.36
C ASN A 251 -7.84 2.20 -0.65
N GLN A 252 -7.64 0.96 -0.26
CA GLN A 252 -8.01 -0.18 -1.10
C GLN A 252 -9.53 -0.25 -1.27
N GLY A 253 -10.01 -0.31 -2.50
CA GLY A 253 -11.44 -0.35 -2.82
C GLY A 253 -12.10 1.03 -2.98
N THR A 254 -11.43 2.15 -2.66
CA THR A 254 -11.97 3.52 -2.80
C THR A 254 -11.87 4.08 -4.22
N ALA A 255 -11.20 3.38 -5.12
CA ALA A 255 -10.93 3.81 -6.50
C ALA A 255 -10.19 5.17 -6.63
N ASP A 256 -9.45 5.60 -5.62
CA ASP A 256 -8.78 6.92 -5.59
C ASP A 256 -7.87 7.17 -6.79
N HIS A 257 -7.23 6.13 -7.33
CA HIS A 257 -6.38 6.25 -8.52
C HIS A 257 -7.16 6.53 -9.81
N LEU A 258 -8.49 6.41 -9.79
CA LEU A 258 -9.40 6.68 -10.93
C LEU A 258 -10.18 7.99 -10.77
N LYS A 259 -10.04 8.72 -9.67
CA LYS A 259 -10.82 9.95 -9.40
C LYS A 259 -10.41 11.17 -10.25
N ASN A 260 -9.34 11.04 -11.04
CA ASN A 260 -8.86 12.15 -11.87
C ASN A 260 -9.50 12.10 -13.25
N GLU A 261 -10.23 13.16 -13.63
CA GLU A 261 -10.63 13.37 -15.00
C GLU A 261 -9.42 13.76 -15.84
N LEU A 262 -9.19 13.01 -16.91
CA LEU A 262 -8.04 13.17 -17.79
C LEU A 262 -8.39 14.02 -18.99
N GLU A 263 -7.51 14.94 -19.34
CA GLU A 263 -7.52 15.59 -20.63
C GLU A 263 -6.85 14.69 -21.69
N PRO A 264 -7.20 14.79 -22.99
CA PRO A 264 -6.56 14.01 -24.05
C PRO A 264 -5.02 14.10 -24.07
N ASN A 265 -4.45 15.23 -23.60
CA ASN A 265 -3.02 15.43 -23.47
C ASN A 265 -2.38 14.73 -22.23
N ASP A 266 -3.21 14.29 -21.27
CA ASP A 266 -2.74 13.54 -20.10
C ASP A 266 -2.53 12.06 -20.41
N LEU A 267 -3.01 11.56 -21.55
CA LEU A 267 -2.79 10.19 -22.00
C LEU A 267 -1.30 9.94 -22.24
N LYS A 268 -0.68 9.38 -21.23
CA LYS A 268 0.73 8.93 -21.24
C LYS A 268 0.79 7.51 -20.71
N PRO A 269 1.80 6.73 -21.06
CA PRO A 269 2.01 5.43 -20.44
C PRO A 269 1.93 5.51 -18.92
N TYR A 270 1.25 4.54 -18.32
CA TYR A 270 1.09 4.41 -16.87
C TYR A 270 0.25 5.50 -16.17
N THR A 271 -0.57 6.23 -16.91
CA THR A 271 -1.54 7.17 -16.33
C THR A 271 -2.84 6.42 -15.97
N SER A 272 -3.44 6.74 -14.82
CA SER A 272 -4.76 6.26 -14.38
C SER A 272 -5.74 7.42 -14.26
N GLY A 273 -7.00 7.22 -14.63
CA GLY A 273 -8.04 8.22 -14.49
C GLY A 273 -9.24 7.85 -15.34
N PHE A 274 -10.14 8.80 -15.55
CA PHE A 274 -11.34 8.61 -16.38
C PHE A 274 -11.48 9.74 -17.41
N PHE A 275 -12.21 9.44 -18.47
CA PHE A 275 -12.66 10.40 -19.46
C PHE A 275 -14.17 10.42 -19.52
N VAL A 276 -14.73 11.60 -19.77
CA VAL A 276 -16.12 11.77 -20.18
C VAL A 276 -16.13 12.12 -21.66
N GLY A 277 -16.80 11.29 -22.47
CA GLY A 277 -16.81 11.49 -23.92
C GLY A 277 -17.99 10.78 -24.59
N LYS A 278 -18.23 11.13 -25.86
CA LYS A 278 -19.27 10.51 -26.69
C LYS A 278 -18.68 9.29 -27.43
N VAL A 279 -19.35 8.13 -27.33
CA VAL A 279 -18.96 6.96 -28.12
C VAL A 279 -19.18 7.27 -29.60
N CYS A 280 -18.14 7.12 -30.40
CA CYS A 280 -18.13 7.47 -31.83
C CYS A 280 -17.77 6.30 -32.76
N SER A 281 -17.64 5.07 -32.23
CA SER A 281 -17.53 3.87 -33.03
C SER A 281 -18.28 2.69 -32.39
N LYS A 282 -18.74 1.74 -33.23
CA LYS A 282 -19.29 0.47 -32.73
C LYS A 282 -18.22 -0.30 -31.98
N PRO A 283 -18.53 -0.87 -30.79
CA PRO A 283 -17.62 -1.76 -30.08
C PRO A 283 -17.33 -3.04 -30.89
N ILE A 284 -16.06 -3.45 -30.92
CA ILE A 284 -15.59 -4.67 -31.59
C ILE A 284 -14.93 -5.54 -30.55
N THR A 285 -15.40 -6.79 -30.42
CA THR A 285 -14.78 -7.79 -29.55
C THR A 285 -13.75 -8.57 -30.34
N GLU A 286 -12.51 -8.60 -29.89
CA GLU A 286 -11.42 -9.38 -30.47
C GLU A 286 -11.22 -10.71 -29.73
N ARG A 287 -10.40 -11.58 -30.33
CA ARG A 287 -10.02 -12.86 -29.72
C ARG A 287 -9.36 -12.62 -28.35
N GLY A 288 -9.86 -13.29 -27.32
CA GLY A 288 -9.43 -13.07 -25.92
C GLY A 288 -10.38 -12.22 -25.09
N GLY A 289 -11.52 -11.76 -25.69
CA GLY A 289 -12.57 -11.04 -24.98
C GLY A 289 -12.30 -9.54 -24.78
N HIS A 290 -11.25 -9.01 -25.42
CA HIS A 290 -10.99 -7.55 -25.42
C HIS A 290 -12.00 -6.83 -26.29
N VAL A 291 -12.55 -5.73 -25.79
CA VAL A 291 -13.52 -4.91 -26.51
C VAL A 291 -12.87 -3.57 -26.85
N PHE A 292 -12.85 -3.23 -28.13
CA PHE A 292 -12.31 -1.96 -28.62
C PHE A 292 -13.42 -1.08 -29.16
N PHE A 293 -13.37 0.19 -28.80
CA PHE A 293 -14.26 1.23 -29.35
C PHE A 293 -13.53 2.59 -29.30
N SER A 294 -14.17 3.62 -29.85
CA SER A 294 -13.63 4.98 -29.79
C SER A 294 -14.61 5.93 -29.13
N ILE A 295 -14.06 6.84 -28.34
CA ILE A 295 -14.80 7.96 -27.76
C ILE A 295 -14.26 9.28 -28.31
N GLU A 296 -15.10 10.27 -28.44
CA GLU A 296 -14.71 11.65 -28.72
C GLU A 296 -14.71 12.44 -27.41
N VAL A 297 -13.57 13.03 -27.09
CA VAL A 297 -13.35 13.85 -25.91
C VAL A 297 -12.78 15.20 -26.38
N LYS A 298 -13.53 16.28 -26.19
CA LYS A 298 -13.11 17.64 -26.58
C LYS A 298 -12.57 17.73 -28.02
N GLY A 299 -13.29 17.13 -28.98
CA GLY A 299 -12.92 17.12 -30.39
C GLY A 299 -11.77 16.18 -30.78
N ARG A 300 -11.26 15.38 -29.85
CA ARG A 300 -10.26 14.35 -30.11
C ARG A 300 -10.84 12.94 -29.97
N LYS A 301 -10.49 12.10 -30.94
CA LYS A 301 -10.88 10.69 -30.94
C LYS A 301 -9.86 9.87 -30.17
N ILE A 302 -10.31 9.15 -29.14
CA ILE A 302 -9.51 8.27 -28.29
C ILE A 302 -9.99 6.84 -28.52
N ARG A 303 -9.07 5.92 -28.83
CA ARG A 303 -9.36 4.49 -28.88
C ARG A 303 -9.28 3.91 -27.45
N CYS A 304 -10.32 3.22 -27.06
CA CYS A 304 -10.46 2.53 -25.78
C CYS A 304 -10.41 1.01 -25.99
#